data_c66ccb97c3b600068845a3a189be897f
#
_entry.id   c66ccb97c3b600068845a3a189be897f
#
_cell.length_a   1.000
_cell.length_b   1.000
_cell.length_c   1.000
_cell.angle_alpha   90.00
_cell.angle_beta   90.00
_cell.angle_gamma   90.00
#
_symmetry.space_group_name_H-M   'P 1'
#
loop_
_entity.id
_entity.type
_entity.pdbx_description
1 polymer ?
#
loop_
_entity_poly.entity_id
_entity_poly.type
_entity_poly.pdbx_seq_one_letter_code
_entity_poly.pdbx_strand_id
1 'polypeptide(L)'
;MKFTVKKLSLSILAASLLSLPVLAHEGDDPLLAKVMIDQFEWRDSKDANNQSIDTYVLEGQAWIGKDLNKLWLKTDVEYIDGETEEAEIQALYSRAIAPFWDLQIGLRQDLKPEPTREWGVIGIEGLAPYFFEVDAALFIGESGATAARISAEYEWMFTQKLVLSPEISLNFYGQNDSEYQTGSGLSDVNLGLRLRYEIRREFAPYIGVNWSKSYGNTAVFVREHGEEVSDAQAVAGVRIWF
;
A
#
# COMPACT_ATOMS: atom_id res chain seq x y z
N MET A 1 11.41 11.95 39.13
CA MET A 1 11.05 12.14 37.71
C MET A 1 9.76 11.39 37.48
N LYS A 2 8.64 12.10 37.29
CA LYS A 2 7.32 11.45 37.11
C LYS A 2 7.08 11.34 35.61
N PHE A 3 7.07 10.12 35.10
CA PHE A 3 6.65 9.85 33.73
C PHE A 3 5.13 9.98 33.63
N THR A 4 4.67 11.00 32.92
CA THR A 4 3.27 11.17 32.59
C THR A 4 3.01 10.40 31.28
N VAL A 5 2.47 9.21 31.40
CA VAL A 5 1.99 8.44 30.24
C VAL A 5 0.76 9.17 29.68
N LYS A 6 0.92 9.86 28.56
CA LYS A 6 -0.23 10.34 27.77
C LYS A 6 -0.94 9.12 27.21
N LYS A 7 -2.15 8.89 27.69
CA LYS A 7 -3.05 7.89 27.13
C LYS A 7 -3.48 8.35 25.74
N LEU A 8 -2.92 7.71 24.74
CA LEU A 8 -3.41 7.81 23.35
C LEU A 8 -4.75 7.08 23.33
N SER A 9 -5.83 7.82 23.25
CA SER A 9 -7.17 7.24 23.07
C SER A 9 -7.29 6.84 21.60
N LEU A 10 -6.88 5.62 21.28
CA LEU A 10 -7.19 4.98 20.02
C LEU A 10 -8.70 4.72 20.00
N SER A 11 -9.45 5.64 19.40
CA SER A 11 -10.87 5.42 19.12
C SER A 11 -10.98 4.40 18.02
N ILE A 12 -11.00 3.12 18.41
CA ILE A 12 -11.36 2.02 17.50
C ILE A 12 -12.79 2.30 17.05
N LEU A 13 -12.93 2.84 15.86
CA LEU A 13 -14.21 2.90 15.17
C LEU A 13 -14.55 1.44 14.83
N ALA A 14 -15.31 0.80 15.73
CA ALA A 14 -15.89 -0.50 15.48
C ALA A 14 -16.89 -0.32 14.32
N ALA A 15 -16.43 -0.53 13.10
CA ALA A 15 -17.30 -0.73 11.97
C ALA A 15 -18.12 -1.99 12.27
N SER A 16 -19.36 -1.79 12.74
CA SER A 16 -20.32 -2.87 12.85
C SER A 16 -20.53 -3.43 11.44
N LEU A 17 -19.96 -4.60 11.19
CA LEU A 17 -20.15 -5.37 9.99
C LEU A 17 -21.64 -5.68 9.84
N LEU A 18 -22.34 -4.84 9.10
CA LEU A 18 -23.67 -5.12 8.60
C LEU A 18 -23.49 -6.19 7.53
N SER A 19 -23.62 -7.46 7.92
CA SER A 19 -23.89 -8.52 6.99
C SER A 19 -25.26 -8.26 6.35
N LEU A 20 -25.23 -7.60 5.20
CA LEU A 20 -26.43 -7.45 4.37
C LEU A 20 -26.79 -8.83 3.84
N PRO A 21 -28.05 -9.28 4.00
CA PRO A 21 -28.48 -10.50 3.38
C PRO A 21 -28.38 -10.32 1.85
N VAL A 22 -27.53 -11.10 1.22
CA VAL A 22 -27.48 -11.21 -0.23
C VAL A 22 -28.76 -11.92 -0.67
N LEU A 23 -29.70 -11.18 -1.22
CA LEU A 23 -30.83 -11.76 -1.93
C LEU A 23 -30.33 -12.22 -3.29
N ALA A 24 -29.91 -13.48 -3.36
CA ALA A 24 -29.56 -14.11 -4.61
C ALA A 24 -30.83 -14.24 -5.48
N HIS A 25 -30.89 -13.44 -6.54
CA HIS A 25 -31.88 -13.61 -7.60
C HIS A 25 -31.19 -14.38 -8.74
N GLU A 26 -31.80 -15.47 -9.20
CA GLU A 26 -31.27 -16.26 -10.30
C GLU A 26 -31.14 -15.39 -11.58
N GLY A 27 -29.90 -15.22 -12.06
CA GLY A 27 -29.59 -14.56 -13.32
C GLY A 27 -28.98 -13.18 -13.20
N ASP A 28 -28.82 -12.62 -12.01
CA ASP A 28 -28.31 -11.27 -11.81
C ASP A 28 -26.88 -11.27 -11.26
N ASP A 29 -26.08 -10.38 -11.84
CA ASP A 29 -24.76 -9.93 -11.41
C ASP A 29 -24.88 -9.25 -10.01
N PRO A 30 -24.58 -9.96 -8.89
CA PRO A 30 -24.86 -9.46 -7.55
C PRO A 30 -23.92 -8.30 -7.19
N LEU A 31 -24.42 -7.39 -6.37
CA LEU A 31 -23.57 -6.37 -5.76
C LEU A 31 -22.75 -7.04 -4.65
N LEU A 32 -21.44 -7.00 -4.79
CA LEU A 32 -20.47 -7.55 -3.84
C LEU A 32 -19.63 -6.43 -3.24
N ALA A 33 -19.12 -6.66 -2.03
CA ALA A 33 -18.17 -5.77 -1.39
C ALA A 33 -17.09 -6.59 -0.70
N LYS A 34 -15.88 -6.06 -0.64
CA LYS A 34 -14.75 -6.65 0.07
C LYS A 34 -13.94 -5.54 0.72
N VAL A 35 -13.45 -5.81 1.93
CA VAL A 35 -12.52 -4.94 2.64
C VAL A 35 -11.29 -5.76 2.96
N MET A 36 -10.11 -5.23 2.66
CA MET A 36 -8.83 -5.89 2.90
C MET A 36 -7.88 -4.93 3.62
N ILE A 37 -7.17 -5.45 4.57
CA ILE A 37 -5.96 -4.88 5.14
C ILE A 37 -4.85 -5.80 4.66
N ASP A 38 -4.15 -5.40 3.62
CA ASP A 38 -3.12 -6.21 2.97
C ASP A 38 -1.87 -6.25 3.83
N GLN A 39 -1.52 -5.10 4.42
CA GLN A 39 -0.43 -4.97 5.37
C GLN A 39 -0.88 -4.14 6.57
N PHE A 40 -0.77 -4.71 7.76
CA PHE A 40 -0.71 -3.98 9.01
C PHE A 40 0.51 -4.51 9.73
N GLU A 41 1.64 -3.81 9.57
CA GLU A 41 2.93 -4.34 9.99
C GLU A 41 3.75 -3.33 10.80
N TRP A 42 4.50 -3.86 11.72
CA TRP A 42 5.60 -3.21 12.39
C TRP A 42 6.90 -3.54 11.65
N ARG A 43 7.75 -2.51 11.47
CA ARG A 43 9.08 -2.62 10.87
C ARG A 43 10.15 -2.20 11.87
N ASP A 44 11.21 -2.99 11.97
CA ASP A 44 12.41 -2.63 12.74
C ASP A 44 13.26 -1.68 11.88
N SER A 45 13.06 -0.39 12.08
CA SER A 45 13.74 0.68 11.36
C SER A 45 14.82 1.31 12.24
N LYS A 46 15.76 2.03 11.62
CA LYS A 46 16.82 2.76 12.30
C LYS A 46 16.84 4.21 11.85
N ASP A 47 17.12 5.11 12.79
CA ASP A 47 17.38 6.51 12.48
C ASP A 47 18.81 6.73 11.95
N ALA A 48 19.12 7.97 11.54
CA ALA A 48 20.46 8.38 11.08
C ALA A 48 21.57 8.15 12.10
N ASN A 49 21.25 7.97 13.38
CA ASN A 49 22.19 7.67 14.46
C ASN A 49 22.28 6.16 14.77
N ASN A 50 21.67 5.31 13.93
CA ASN A 50 21.57 3.85 14.12
C ASN A 50 20.80 3.44 15.40
N GLN A 51 19.86 4.30 15.86
CA GLN A 51 18.94 3.98 16.95
C GLN A 51 17.68 3.37 16.38
N SER A 52 17.17 2.31 17.04
CA SER A 52 15.91 1.68 16.62
C SER A 52 14.75 2.64 16.79
N ILE A 53 13.95 2.79 15.75
CA ILE A 53 12.69 3.53 15.74
C ILE A 53 11.55 2.60 15.31
N ASP A 54 10.39 2.81 15.91
CA ASP A 54 9.21 2.02 15.56
C ASP A 54 8.52 2.61 14.33
N THR A 55 8.49 1.83 13.26
CA THR A 55 7.73 2.15 12.05
C THR A 55 6.53 1.23 11.94
N TYR A 56 5.36 1.79 11.67
CA TYR A 56 4.12 1.06 11.40
C TYR A 56 3.61 1.41 10.02
N VAL A 57 3.25 0.38 9.26
CA VAL A 57 2.68 0.53 7.92
C VAL A 57 1.29 -0.08 7.88
N LEU A 58 0.36 0.65 7.28
CA LEU A 58 -0.99 0.21 7.00
C LEU A 58 -1.28 0.37 5.51
N GLU A 59 -1.40 -0.75 4.81
CA GLU A 59 -1.95 -0.80 3.46
C GLU A 59 -3.32 -1.45 3.50
N GLY A 60 -4.30 -0.76 2.95
CA GLY A 60 -5.67 -1.25 2.96
C GLY A 60 -6.43 -0.90 1.71
N GLN A 61 -7.38 -1.74 1.37
CA GLN A 61 -8.24 -1.50 0.23
C GLN A 61 -9.66 -2.04 0.48
N ALA A 62 -10.61 -1.39 -0.15
CA ALA A 62 -12.00 -1.83 -0.13
C ALA A 62 -12.62 -1.61 -1.50
N TRP A 63 -13.50 -2.51 -1.89
CA TRP A 63 -14.28 -2.29 -3.09
C TRP A 63 -15.73 -2.71 -2.93
N ILE A 64 -16.58 -2.08 -3.71
CA ILE A 64 -17.97 -2.43 -3.87
C ILE A 64 -18.34 -2.37 -5.35
N GLY A 65 -19.05 -3.36 -5.84
CA GLY A 65 -19.46 -3.37 -7.25
C GLY A 65 -20.01 -4.70 -7.70
N LYS A 66 -20.08 -4.80 -9.00
CA LYS A 66 -20.50 -5.97 -9.75
C LYS A 66 -19.30 -6.56 -10.50
N ASP A 67 -19.50 -7.69 -11.18
CA ASP A 67 -18.42 -8.42 -11.84
C ASP A 67 -17.55 -7.53 -12.75
N LEU A 68 -18.19 -6.65 -13.54
CA LEU A 68 -17.48 -5.83 -14.52
C LEU A 68 -17.13 -4.42 -14.04
N ASN A 69 -17.80 -3.91 -13.01
CA ASN A 69 -17.66 -2.51 -12.59
C ASN A 69 -17.62 -2.43 -11.06
N LYS A 70 -16.57 -1.83 -10.52
CA LYS A 70 -16.34 -1.69 -9.10
C LYS A 70 -15.91 -0.26 -8.76
N LEU A 71 -16.24 0.18 -7.56
CA LEU A 71 -15.64 1.35 -6.94
C LEU A 71 -14.64 0.86 -5.90
N TRP A 72 -13.43 1.37 -5.98
CA TRP A 72 -12.33 1.05 -5.08
C TRP A 72 -11.97 2.23 -4.22
N LEU A 73 -11.61 1.95 -2.99
CA LEU A 73 -10.93 2.85 -2.08
C LEU A 73 -9.64 2.14 -1.67
N LYS A 74 -8.50 2.77 -1.93
CA LYS A 74 -7.17 2.27 -1.50
C LYS A 74 -6.55 3.30 -0.56
N THR A 75 -5.77 2.85 0.42
CA THR A 75 -5.04 3.73 1.35
C THR A 75 -3.72 3.10 1.72
N ASP A 76 -2.71 3.95 1.88
CA ASP A 76 -1.39 3.61 2.36
C ASP A 76 -0.99 4.65 3.40
N VAL A 77 -0.53 4.20 4.55
CA VAL A 77 -0.13 5.07 5.67
C VAL A 77 1.14 4.53 6.30
N GLU A 78 2.14 5.39 6.41
CA GLU A 78 3.36 5.11 7.15
C GLU A 78 3.46 6.04 8.36
N TYR A 79 3.74 5.43 9.52
CA TYR A 79 3.83 6.11 10.80
C TYR A 79 5.17 5.79 11.45
N ILE A 80 6.00 6.82 11.64
CA ILE A 80 7.37 6.71 12.14
C ILE A 80 7.52 7.57 13.39
N ASP A 81 8.07 7.01 14.47
CA ASP A 81 8.42 7.68 15.73
C ASP A 81 7.32 8.60 16.30
N GLY A 82 6.06 8.23 16.12
CA GLY A 82 4.94 8.98 16.68
C GLY A 82 4.31 10.00 15.74
N GLU A 83 4.77 10.11 14.50
CA GLU A 83 4.26 11.01 13.48
C GLU A 83 3.87 10.25 12.21
N THR A 84 2.90 10.76 11.46
CA THR A 84 2.54 10.23 10.15
C THR A 84 3.43 10.88 9.10
N GLU A 85 4.30 10.10 8.49
CA GLU A 85 5.23 10.56 7.45
C GLU A 85 4.61 10.48 6.07
N GLU A 86 3.93 9.38 5.76
CA GLU A 86 3.20 9.21 4.51
C GLU A 86 1.76 8.84 4.77
N ALA A 87 0.85 9.42 4.01
CA ALA A 87 -0.56 9.03 4.00
C ALA A 87 -1.17 9.37 2.64
N GLU A 88 -1.67 8.35 1.95
CA GLU A 88 -2.40 8.52 0.71
C GLU A 88 -3.77 7.84 0.76
N ILE A 89 -4.70 8.39 0.00
CA ILE A 89 -6.01 7.81 -0.24
C ILE A 89 -6.33 7.89 -1.73
N GLN A 90 -6.85 6.79 -2.29
CA GLN A 90 -7.27 6.74 -3.68
C GLN A 90 -8.74 6.31 -3.76
N ALA A 91 -9.49 6.97 -4.64
CA ALA A 91 -10.86 6.60 -4.99
C ALA A 91 -10.93 6.33 -6.50
N LEU A 92 -11.17 5.08 -6.88
CA LEU A 92 -11.02 4.61 -8.24
C LEU A 92 -12.32 3.93 -8.73
N TYR A 93 -12.70 4.22 -9.96
CA TYR A 93 -13.63 3.39 -10.71
C TYR A 93 -12.85 2.35 -11.50
N SER A 94 -13.19 1.10 -11.33
CA SER A 94 -12.56 -0.06 -11.96
C SER A 94 -13.53 -0.73 -12.91
N ARG A 95 -13.04 -1.06 -14.11
CA ARG A 95 -13.80 -1.78 -15.12
C ARG A 95 -12.99 -2.91 -15.72
N ALA A 96 -13.54 -4.11 -15.73
CA ALA A 96 -12.95 -5.25 -16.40
C ALA A 96 -12.86 -4.99 -17.92
N ILE A 97 -11.64 -5.03 -18.47
CA ILE A 97 -11.33 -4.81 -19.88
C ILE A 97 -10.89 -6.08 -20.60
N ALA A 98 -10.41 -7.06 -19.85
CA ALA A 98 -10.02 -8.38 -20.34
C ALA A 98 -10.18 -9.41 -19.21
N PRO A 99 -10.14 -10.72 -19.50
CA PRO A 99 -10.05 -11.73 -18.45
C PRO A 99 -8.84 -11.43 -17.55
N PHE A 100 -9.10 -11.31 -16.23
CA PHE A 100 -8.11 -11.02 -15.19
C PHE A 100 -7.47 -9.61 -15.22
N TRP A 101 -8.00 -8.66 -16.00
CA TRP A 101 -7.48 -7.31 -16.06
C TRP A 101 -8.59 -6.27 -15.95
N ASP A 102 -8.42 -5.38 -14.99
CA ASP A 102 -9.27 -4.23 -14.74
C ASP A 102 -8.52 -2.93 -15.12
N LEU A 103 -9.23 -2.01 -15.79
CA LEU A 103 -8.78 -0.62 -15.97
C LEU A 103 -9.33 0.19 -14.81
N GLN A 104 -8.46 0.97 -14.15
CA GLN A 104 -8.84 1.84 -13.04
C GLN A 104 -8.62 3.30 -13.41
N ILE A 105 -9.61 4.14 -13.09
CA ILE A 105 -9.53 5.60 -13.29
C ILE A 105 -10.11 6.29 -12.06
N GLY A 106 -9.45 7.33 -11.56
CA GLY A 106 -9.95 8.06 -10.41
C GLY A 106 -9.03 9.16 -9.93
N LEU A 107 -9.06 9.35 -8.62
CA LEU A 107 -8.31 10.39 -7.93
C LEU A 107 -7.50 9.79 -6.80
N ARG A 108 -6.33 10.36 -6.55
CA ARG A 108 -5.50 10.12 -5.39
C ARG A 108 -5.25 11.44 -4.70
N GLN A 109 -5.25 11.42 -3.37
CA GLN A 109 -4.85 12.53 -2.54
C GLN A 109 -3.74 12.07 -1.59
N ASP A 110 -2.60 12.75 -1.64
CA ASP A 110 -1.54 12.62 -0.65
C ASP A 110 -1.84 13.58 0.49
N LEU A 111 -2.12 13.04 1.66
CA LEU A 111 -2.40 13.79 2.88
C LEU A 111 -1.11 14.13 3.63
N LYS A 112 -0.09 13.32 3.43
CA LYS A 112 1.29 13.48 3.93
C LYS A 112 2.28 13.01 2.87
N PRO A 113 3.52 13.64 2.82
CA PRO A 113 3.93 14.83 3.57
C PRO A 113 3.16 16.09 3.14
N GLU A 114 3.19 17.12 3.99
CA GLU A 114 2.63 18.45 3.65
C GLU A 114 3.56 19.21 2.69
N PRO A 115 3.00 20.06 1.78
CA PRO A 115 1.57 20.30 1.53
C PRO A 115 0.88 19.12 0.84
N THR A 116 -0.42 19.00 1.01
CA THR A 116 -1.21 17.93 0.37
C THR A 116 -1.20 18.05 -1.15
N ARG A 117 -1.20 16.92 -1.86
CA ARG A 117 -1.22 16.87 -3.33
C ARG A 117 -2.41 16.09 -3.84
N GLU A 118 -2.94 16.53 -4.98
CA GLU A 118 -4.02 15.83 -5.69
C GLU A 118 -3.53 15.32 -7.04
N TRP A 119 -3.95 14.10 -7.39
CA TRP A 119 -3.57 13.43 -8.62
C TRP A 119 -4.77 12.81 -9.30
N GLY A 120 -4.86 12.97 -10.62
CA GLY A 120 -5.67 12.09 -11.45
C GLY A 120 -4.93 10.76 -11.64
N VAL A 121 -5.66 9.67 -11.58
CA VAL A 121 -5.11 8.31 -11.68
C VAL A 121 -5.69 7.59 -12.89
N ILE A 122 -4.83 6.93 -13.64
CA ILE A 122 -5.19 5.91 -14.61
C ILE A 122 -4.27 4.71 -14.44
N GLY A 123 -4.83 3.53 -14.27
CA GLY A 123 -4.06 2.32 -13.98
C GLY A 123 -4.70 1.06 -14.51
N ILE A 124 -3.96 0.00 -14.45
CA ILE A 124 -4.41 -1.37 -14.72
C ILE A 124 -4.03 -2.24 -13.53
N GLU A 125 -4.96 -3.07 -13.12
CA GLU A 125 -4.74 -4.08 -12.08
C GLU A 125 -5.18 -5.43 -12.61
N GLY A 126 -4.42 -6.48 -12.29
CA GLY A 126 -4.83 -7.80 -12.73
C GLY A 126 -3.82 -8.92 -12.46
N LEU A 127 -4.17 -10.08 -12.97
CA LEU A 127 -3.37 -11.29 -12.81
C LEU A 127 -2.64 -11.59 -14.13
N ALA A 128 -1.31 -11.38 -14.11
CA ALA A 128 -0.43 -11.68 -15.22
C ALA A 128 -0.16 -13.21 -15.34
N PRO A 129 0.41 -13.69 -16.45
CA PRO A 129 0.83 -15.09 -16.59
C PRO A 129 1.67 -15.55 -15.40
N TYR A 130 1.51 -16.82 -15.02
CA TYR A 130 2.12 -17.43 -13.84
C TYR A 130 1.59 -16.91 -12.49
N PHE A 131 0.41 -16.27 -12.46
CA PHE A 131 -0.27 -15.78 -11.25
C PHE A 131 0.44 -14.64 -10.52
N PHE A 132 1.17 -13.79 -11.23
CA PHE A 132 1.64 -12.53 -10.67
C PHE A 132 0.45 -11.55 -10.57
N GLU A 133 0.17 -11.05 -9.38
CA GLU A 133 -0.72 -9.92 -9.18
C GLU A 133 0.05 -8.65 -9.54
N VAL A 134 -0.45 -7.87 -10.48
CA VAL A 134 0.23 -6.67 -11.00
C VAL A 134 -0.70 -5.49 -10.88
N ASP A 135 -0.20 -4.41 -10.32
CA ASP A 135 -0.82 -3.08 -10.34
C ASP A 135 0.15 -2.10 -11.01
N ALA A 136 -0.33 -1.35 -11.99
CA ALA A 136 0.46 -0.32 -12.65
C ALA A 136 -0.41 0.93 -12.83
N ALA A 137 0.01 2.04 -12.25
CA ALA A 137 -0.72 3.30 -12.27
C ALA A 137 0.16 4.47 -12.74
N LEU A 138 -0.45 5.37 -13.51
CA LEU A 138 0.07 6.69 -13.86
C LEU A 138 -0.70 7.74 -13.08
N PHE A 139 0.02 8.71 -12.56
CA PHE A 139 -0.50 9.82 -11.78
C PHE A 139 -0.20 11.14 -12.51
N ILE A 140 -1.21 11.99 -12.61
CA ILE A 140 -1.11 13.32 -13.20
C ILE A 140 -1.57 14.30 -12.13
N GLY A 141 -0.63 15.02 -11.55
CA GLY A 141 -0.86 15.97 -10.49
C GLY A 141 -1.10 17.39 -11.00
N GLU A 142 -1.35 18.29 -10.05
CA GLU A 142 -1.43 19.70 -10.31
C GLU A 142 -0.13 20.24 -10.94
N SER A 143 -0.22 21.34 -11.66
CA SER A 143 0.92 21.96 -12.34
C SER A 143 1.67 21.08 -13.36
N GLY A 144 1.06 19.95 -13.78
CA GLY A 144 1.66 19.03 -14.74
C GLY A 144 2.68 18.05 -14.15
N ALA A 145 2.70 17.90 -12.83
CA ALA A 145 3.46 16.85 -12.18
C ALA A 145 3.00 15.47 -12.67
N THR A 146 3.95 14.56 -12.89
CA THR A 146 3.65 13.19 -13.31
C THR A 146 4.41 12.19 -12.46
N ALA A 147 3.75 11.07 -12.16
CA ALA A 147 4.37 9.95 -11.48
C ALA A 147 3.82 8.62 -12.04
N ALA A 148 4.54 7.54 -11.76
CA ALA A 148 4.08 6.18 -12.07
C ALA A 148 4.48 5.24 -10.94
N ARG A 149 3.61 4.29 -10.62
CA ARG A 149 3.90 3.19 -9.69
C ARG A 149 3.63 1.88 -10.42
N ILE A 150 4.53 0.92 -10.23
CA ILE A 150 4.36 -0.45 -10.72
C ILE A 150 4.66 -1.37 -9.57
N SER A 151 3.73 -2.22 -9.22
CA SER A 151 3.92 -3.27 -8.22
C SER A 151 3.57 -4.63 -8.77
N ALA A 152 4.23 -5.64 -8.23
CA ALA A 152 3.95 -7.03 -8.52
C ALA A 152 4.15 -7.89 -7.27
N GLU A 153 3.18 -8.74 -6.98
CA GLU A 153 3.24 -9.74 -5.91
C GLU A 153 3.04 -11.13 -6.50
N TYR A 154 3.64 -12.12 -5.85
CA TYR A 154 3.43 -13.51 -6.16
C TYR A 154 3.19 -14.31 -4.88
N GLU A 155 2.22 -15.24 -4.90
CA GLU A 155 1.96 -16.13 -3.77
C GLU A 155 2.53 -17.53 -4.03
N TRP A 156 3.60 -17.87 -3.32
CA TRP A 156 4.18 -19.21 -3.37
C TRP A 156 3.68 -20.06 -2.19
N MET A 157 2.72 -20.92 -2.45
CA MET A 157 2.15 -21.81 -1.43
C MET A 157 3.06 -23.02 -1.17
N PHE A 158 3.78 -23.03 -0.04
CA PHE A 158 4.49 -24.23 0.42
C PHE A 158 3.53 -25.29 0.95
N THR A 159 2.47 -24.86 1.60
CA THR A 159 1.35 -25.69 2.05
C THR A 159 0.06 -24.93 1.84
N GLN A 160 -1.09 -25.55 2.16
CA GLN A 160 -2.39 -24.86 2.09
C GLN A 160 -2.50 -23.66 3.09
N LYS A 161 -1.58 -23.53 4.03
CA LYS A 161 -1.60 -22.50 5.06
C LYS A 161 -0.33 -21.67 5.11
N LEU A 162 0.78 -22.16 4.60
CA LEU A 162 2.06 -21.47 4.62
C LEU A 162 2.37 -20.94 3.23
N VAL A 163 2.36 -19.63 3.10
CA VAL A 163 2.53 -18.89 1.86
C VAL A 163 3.71 -17.95 1.97
N LEU A 164 4.60 -17.96 0.99
CA LEU A 164 5.66 -16.99 0.83
C LEU A 164 5.22 -15.99 -0.24
N SER A 165 5.19 -14.70 0.13
CA SER A 165 4.79 -13.60 -0.75
C SER A 165 5.99 -12.69 -1.04
N PRO A 166 6.74 -12.90 -2.14
CA PRO A 166 7.64 -11.89 -2.67
C PRO A 166 6.84 -10.78 -3.35
N GLU A 167 7.24 -9.55 -3.09
CA GLU A 167 6.65 -8.33 -3.62
C GLU A 167 7.72 -7.38 -4.12
N ILE A 168 7.43 -6.64 -5.16
CA ILE A 168 8.25 -5.54 -5.67
C ILE A 168 7.36 -4.34 -5.96
N SER A 169 7.81 -3.15 -5.57
CA SER A 169 7.20 -1.88 -5.95
C SER A 169 8.26 -0.92 -6.48
N LEU A 170 7.93 -0.23 -7.56
CA LEU A 170 8.78 0.73 -8.27
C LEU A 170 8.04 2.04 -8.39
N ASN A 171 8.61 3.13 -7.90
CA ASN A 171 8.06 4.46 -8.04
C ASN A 171 8.92 5.31 -8.98
N PHE A 172 8.24 6.03 -9.87
CA PHE A 172 8.86 6.92 -10.85
C PHE A 172 8.22 8.29 -10.78
N TYR A 173 9.02 9.34 -10.90
CA TYR A 173 8.53 10.71 -11.02
C TYR A 173 9.03 11.37 -12.29
N GLY A 174 8.20 12.20 -12.93
CA GLY A 174 8.56 12.88 -14.17
C GLY A 174 9.47 14.08 -13.98
N GLN A 175 9.55 14.60 -12.77
CA GLN A 175 10.32 15.80 -12.44
C GLN A 175 10.92 15.73 -11.04
N ASN A 176 11.94 16.57 -10.79
CA ASN A 176 12.47 16.71 -9.45
C ASN A 176 11.55 17.61 -8.63
N ASP A 177 11.33 17.21 -7.40
CA ASP A 177 10.58 17.97 -6.41
C ASP A 177 11.31 17.94 -5.07
N SER A 178 11.97 19.06 -4.74
CA SER A 178 12.76 19.17 -3.50
C SER A 178 11.89 19.31 -2.25
N GLU A 179 10.64 19.75 -2.40
CA GLU A 179 9.70 19.89 -1.28
C GLU A 179 9.25 18.51 -0.77
N TYR A 180 9.12 17.54 -1.67
CA TYR A 180 8.76 16.16 -1.37
C TYR A 180 9.94 15.19 -1.47
N GLN A 181 11.15 15.72 -1.62
CA GLN A 181 12.39 14.94 -1.71
C GLN A 181 12.37 13.86 -2.81
N THR A 182 11.59 14.07 -3.87
CA THR A 182 11.48 13.14 -4.98
C THR A 182 12.29 13.59 -6.19
N GLY A 183 13.04 12.66 -6.77
CA GLY A 183 13.85 12.88 -7.96
C GLY A 183 13.20 12.32 -9.22
N SER A 184 13.46 12.96 -10.36
CA SER A 184 12.97 12.50 -11.67
C SER A 184 13.57 11.14 -12.09
N GLY A 185 12.77 10.33 -12.77
CA GLY A 185 13.09 8.97 -13.16
C GLY A 185 12.67 7.95 -12.11
N LEU A 186 13.41 6.84 -12.00
CA LEU A 186 13.21 5.87 -10.91
C LEU A 186 13.60 6.53 -9.58
N SER A 187 12.60 6.70 -8.72
CA SER A 187 12.77 7.31 -7.40
C SER A 187 13.21 6.28 -6.37
N ASP A 188 12.45 5.21 -6.27
CA ASP A 188 12.69 4.17 -5.27
C ASP A 188 12.25 2.79 -5.76
N VAL A 189 12.81 1.79 -5.11
CA VAL A 189 12.49 0.37 -5.26
C VAL A 189 12.26 -0.22 -3.88
N ASN A 190 11.12 -0.85 -3.68
CA ASN A 190 10.79 -1.60 -2.47
C ASN A 190 10.67 -3.08 -2.83
N LEU A 191 11.33 -3.94 -2.04
CA LEU A 191 11.28 -5.39 -2.16
C LEU A 191 10.81 -5.97 -0.83
N GLY A 192 9.67 -6.62 -0.84
CA GLY A 192 9.10 -7.34 0.29
C GLY A 192 9.25 -8.85 0.15
N LEU A 193 9.52 -9.54 1.23
CA LEU A 193 9.44 -10.99 1.30
C LEU A 193 8.76 -11.37 2.61
N ARG A 194 7.52 -11.84 2.55
CA ARG A 194 6.70 -12.13 3.72
C ARG A 194 6.34 -13.61 3.77
N LEU A 195 6.58 -14.26 4.90
CA LEU A 195 6.16 -15.63 5.17
C LEU A 195 4.89 -15.58 6.02
N ARG A 196 3.77 -15.85 5.36
CA ARG A 196 2.43 -15.75 5.91
C ARG A 196 1.92 -17.12 6.35
N TYR A 197 1.28 -17.18 7.52
CA TYR A 197 0.59 -18.39 7.98
C TYR A 197 -0.91 -18.15 8.10
N GLU A 198 -1.69 -18.77 7.22
CA GLU A 198 -3.15 -18.67 7.18
C GLU A 198 -3.78 -19.51 8.31
N ILE A 199 -3.99 -18.89 9.48
CA ILE A 199 -4.78 -19.51 10.56
C ILE A 199 -6.19 -19.77 10.04
N ARG A 200 -6.77 -18.75 9.43
CA ARG A 200 -7.95 -18.76 8.54
C ARG A 200 -7.56 -18.00 7.27
N ARG A 201 -8.30 -18.19 6.19
CA ARG A 201 -8.04 -17.42 4.96
C ARG A 201 -8.19 -15.92 5.15
N GLU A 202 -9.13 -15.53 6.02
CA GLU A 202 -9.45 -14.14 6.33
C GLU A 202 -8.47 -13.51 7.35
N PHE A 203 -7.63 -14.32 8.00
CA PHE A 203 -6.70 -13.84 9.03
C PHE A 203 -5.37 -14.60 8.96
N ALA A 204 -4.32 -13.91 8.58
CA ALA A 204 -3.00 -14.47 8.36
C ALA A 204 -1.89 -13.58 8.94
N PRO A 205 -1.34 -13.91 10.12
CA PRO A 205 -0.12 -13.30 10.61
C PRO A 205 1.06 -13.67 9.72
N TYR A 206 2.06 -12.78 9.66
CA TYR A 206 3.29 -13.01 8.92
C TYR A 206 4.51 -12.38 9.59
N ILE A 207 5.67 -12.87 9.18
CA ILE A 207 6.97 -12.26 9.44
C ILE A 207 7.70 -12.15 8.11
N GLY A 208 8.64 -11.23 8.00
CA GLY A 208 9.35 -11.04 6.74
C GLY A 208 10.51 -10.09 6.83
N VAL A 209 10.94 -9.68 5.64
CA VAL A 209 11.94 -8.63 5.45
C VAL A 209 11.44 -7.67 4.38
N ASN A 210 11.68 -6.39 4.58
CA ASN A 210 11.47 -5.36 3.60
C ASN A 210 12.80 -4.70 3.30
N TRP A 211 13.11 -4.46 2.03
CA TRP A 211 14.27 -3.74 1.59
C TRP A 211 13.84 -2.60 0.69
N SER A 212 14.27 -1.39 1.02
CA SER A 212 14.01 -0.18 0.25
C SER A 212 15.30 0.42 -0.23
N LYS A 213 15.25 1.08 -1.39
CA LYS A 213 16.38 1.82 -1.93
C LYS A 213 15.92 2.97 -2.80
N SER A 214 16.46 4.15 -2.50
CA SER A 214 16.29 5.36 -3.32
C SER A 214 17.33 5.46 -4.41
N TYR A 215 16.93 6.02 -5.56
CA TYR A 215 17.76 6.15 -6.76
C TYR A 215 17.80 7.59 -7.26
N GLY A 216 18.73 7.87 -8.18
CA GLY A 216 18.82 9.15 -8.89
C GLY A 216 18.92 10.33 -7.95
N ASN A 217 18.13 11.38 -8.24
CA ASN A 217 18.10 12.60 -7.44
C ASN A 217 17.36 12.40 -6.10
N THR A 218 16.44 11.44 -6.00
CA THR A 218 15.85 11.05 -4.71
C THR A 218 16.93 10.63 -3.73
N ALA A 219 17.87 9.81 -4.16
CA ALA A 219 18.99 9.40 -3.33
C ALA A 219 19.93 10.56 -2.94
N VAL A 220 19.94 11.67 -3.70
CA VAL A 220 20.68 12.89 -3.32
C VAL A 220 19.93 13.60 -2.21
N PHE A 221 18.63 13.81 -2.36
CA PHE A 221 17.80 14.48 -1.34
C PHE A 221 17.80 13.71 -0.01
N VAL A 222 17.65 12.38 -0.04
CA VAL A 222 17.72 11.51 1.15
C VAL A 222 19.06 11.70 1.90
N ARG A 223 20.21 11.73 1.19
CA ARG A 223 21.51 11.97 1.82
C ARG A 223 21.67 13.39 2.39
N GLU A 224 21.11 14.39 1.72
CA GLU A 224 21.16 15.79 2.19
C GLU A 224 20.40 15.97 3.50
N HIS A 225 19.38 15.14 3.76
CA HIS A 225 18.64 15.10 5.03
C HIS A 225 19.25 14.16 6.07
N GLY A 226 20.34 13.49 5.72
CA GLY A 226 21.09 12.62 6.64
C GLY A 226 20.51 11.19 6.77
N GLU A 227 19.61 10.82 5.88
CA GLU A 227 18.96 9.51 5.88
C GLU A 227 19.73 8.50 5.03
N GLU A 228 19.48 7.21 5.27
CA GLU A 228 20.11 6.12 4.51
C GLU A 228 19.37 5.88 3.19
N VAL A 229 20.14 5.80 2.09
CA VAL A 229 19.63 5.57 0.73
C VAL A 229 19.09 4.16 0.54
N SER A 230 19.48 3.23 1.38
CA SER A 230 19.04 1.83 1.33
C SER A 230 18.91 1.29 2.74
N ASP A 231 17.76 0.74 3.03
CA ASP A 231 17.45 0.16 4.33
C ASP A 231 16.89 -1.26 4.17
N ALA A 232 17.18 -2.12 5.14
CA ALA A 232 16.68 -3.49 5.22
C ALA A 232 16.09 -3.74 6.60
N GLN A 233 14.81 -3.95 6.64
CA GLN A 233 14.00 -4.01 7.85
C GLN A 233 13.45 -5.42 8.07
N ALA A 234 13.46 -5.91 9.30
CA ALA A 234 12.65 -7.04 9.70
C ALA A 234 11.21 -6.55 9.91
N VAL A 235 10.24 -7.33 9.45
CA VAL A 235 8.82 -6.97 9.55
C VAL A 235 8.01 -8.07 10.22
N ALA A 236 6.99 -7.66 10.97
CA ALA A 236 5.98 -8.55 11.54
C ALA A 236 4.60 -7.89 11.43
N GLY A 237 3.63 -8.62 10.93
CA GLY A 237 2.32 -8.03 10.67
C GLY A 237 1.21 -9.04 10.51
N VAL A 238 0.07 -8.54 10.04
CA VAL A 238 -1.13 -9.34 9.81
C VAL A 238 -1.82 -8.87 8.53
N ARG A 239 -2.30 -9.84 7.73
CA ARG A 239 -3.23 -9.62 6.62
C ARG A 239 -4.63 -10.06 7.06
N ILE A 240 -5.63 -9.21 6.78
CA ILE A 240 -7.02 -9.45 7.17
C ILE A 240 -7.93 -9.06 6.00
N TRP A 241 -8.98 -9.85 5.74
CA TRP A 241 -10.01 -9.46 4.79
C TRP A 241 -11.41 -9.94 5.21
N PHE A 242 -12.44 -9.27 4.71
CA PHE A 242 -13.85 -9.50 5.01
C PHE A 242 -14.71 -9.43 3.76
#